data_8ce91ac6c14c2580e9232bd7e8cb8201
#
_entry.id   8ce91ac6c14c2580e9232bd7e8cb8201
#
_cell.length_a   1.000
_cell.length_b   1.000
_cell.length_c   1.000
_cell.angle_alpha   90.00
_cell.angle_beta   90.00
_cell.angle_gamma   90.00
#
_symmetry.space_group_name_H-M   'P 1'
#
loop_
_entity.id
_entity.type
_entity.pdbx_description
1 polymer ?
#
loop_
_entity_poly.entity_id
_entity_poly.type
_entity_poly.pdbx_seq_one_letter_code
_entity_poly.pdbx_strand_id
1 'polypeptide(L)'
;QAYNNRNDRMNGQYVNRYLSAFRRNSAFPAAELEWKMDSAIIAQLPLIAINQTFASYITDHNNVVIVNAPKKEGVVNPTEAQILEVMAKVKGSQIDPYQDNTVKEPLIAPNAKLKGSKVKKVAENQTLGTTEWTLKNGIKVVVKPTTFKADEVQIRMVSQSGISALSDEDYNTGKYLSLVMSQMGVGKFSSTELRKQLSGKSASSGVSPDDYTTTVVGSGSPKDLETIFQLVNLRFTSPRFNEDDFNAVLGQYISYVENLKTNPDFKASSEQLKSLYNNSPRRQQISTEVLQSINYQRVEPIYRQLLANAADFTVYIVGNVDLATLKPLVEKYIGSLPAKKRKITKRVDDGVRYAKGEVINDFKAPMQQPKVSVCRIYTGDME
;
A
#
# COMPACT_ATOMS: atom_id res chain seq x y z
N GLN A 1 18.99 -0.52 -6.41
CA GLN A 1 17.97 -1.39 -7.06
C GLN A 1 18.23 -1.51 -8.56
N ALA A 2 18.37 -0.42 -9.34
CA ALA A 2 18.60 -0.46 -10.79
C ALA A 2 19.86 -1.24 -11.18
N TYR A 3 20.94 -1.13 -10.40
CA TYR A 3 22.17 -1.89 -10.60
C TYR A 3 21.99 -3.39 -10.30
N ASN A 4 21.32 -3.74 -9.20
CA ASN A 4 21.09 -5.13 -8.81
C ASN A 4 20.26 -5.90 -9.83
N ASN A 5 19.28 -5.23 -10.45
CA ASN A 5 18.40 -5.81 -11.49
C ASN A 5 18.89 -5.54 -12.92
N ARG A 6 20.17 -5.22 -13.13
CA ARG A 6 20.69 -4.83 -14.46
C ARG A 6 20.58 -5.94 -15.51
N ASN A 7 20.63 -7.19 -15.09
CA ASN A 7 20.52 -8.35 -15.99
C ASN A 7 19.06 -8.77 -16.27
N ASP A 8 18.10 -8.25 -15.48
CA ASP A 8 16.68 -8.60 -15.57
C ASP A 8 15.84 -7.49 -16.20
N ARG A 9 16.49 -6.57 -16.92
CA ARG A 9 15.83 -5.44 -17.57
C ARG A 9 15.03 -5.88 -18.78
N MET A 10 13.80 -5.39 -18.88
CA MET A 10 12.97 -5.61 -20.06
C MET A 10 13.49 -4.78 -21.27
N ASN A 11 13.27 -5.28 -22.48
CA ASN A 11 13.66 -4.61 -23.72
C ASN A 11 13.20 -3.15 -23.80
N GLY A 12 11.96 -2.85 -23.38
CA GLY A 12 11.43 -1.49 -23.34
C GLY A 12 12.22 -0.51 -22.49
N GLN A 13 12.86 -0.99 -21.41
CA GLN A 13 13.72 -0.15 -20.57
C GLN A 13 15.01 0.23 -21.30
N TYR A 14 15.59 -0.68 -22.08
CA TYR A 14 16.75 -0.38 -22.92
C TYR A 14 16.39 0.60 -24.04
N VAL A 15 15.28 0.37 -24.75
CA VAL A 15 14.80 1.25 -25.81
C VAL A 15 14.61 2.68 -25.30
N ASN A 16 13.91 2.85 -24.18
CA ASN A 16 13.68 4.16 -23.58
C ASN A 16 14.98 4.85 -23.17
N ARG A 17 15.93 4.07 -22.65
CA ARG A 17 17.22 4.57 -22.21
C ARG A 17 18.09 5.03 -23.39
N TYR A 18 18.17 4.23 -24.47
CA TYR A 18 18.86 4.60 -25.70
C TYR A 18 18.24 5.84 -26.35
N LEU A 19 16.90 5.88 -26.44
CA LEU A 19 16.19 7.02 -27.01
C LEU A 19 16.43 8.31 -26.20
N SER A 20 16.44 8.22 -24.87
CA SER A 20 16.73 9.35 -23.98
C SER A 20 18.17 9.84 -24.16
N ALA A 21 19.15 8.93 -24.19
CA ALA A 21 20.55 9.27 -24.43
C ALA A 21 20.76 9.94 -25.77
N PHE A 22 20.14 9.40 -26.83
CA PHE A 22 20.19 9.99 -28.18
C PHE A 22 19.60 11.40 -28.20
N ARG A 23 18.39 11.60 -27.64
CA ARG A 23 17.72 12.91 -27.62
C ARG A 23 18.49 13.96 -26.84
N ARG A 24 19.19 13.56 -25.78
CA ARG A 24 19.94 14.46 -24.89
C ARG A 24 21.40 14.60 -25.29
N ASN A 25 21.84 13.90 -26.33
CA ASN A 25 23.25 13.79 -26.71
C ASN A 25 24.14 13.45 -25.51
N SER A 26 23.70 12.49 -24.69
CA SER A 26 24.38 12.10 -23.45
C SER A 26 25.05 10.73 -23.57
N ALA A 27 26.11 10.50 -22.79
CA ALA A 27 26.76 9.21 -22.73
C ALA A 27 25.80 8.10 -22.24
N PHE A 28 26.08 6.88 -22.72
CA PHE A 28 25.36 5.69 -22.31
C PHE A 28 26.34 4.67 -21.69
N PRO A 29 26.76 4.89 -20.44
CA PRO A 29 27.75 4.03 -19.80
C PRO A 29 27.15 2.66 -19.46
N ALA A 30 28.03 1.65 -19.32
CA ALA A 30 27.65 0.36 -18.76
C ALA A 30 27.14 0.53 -17.33
N ALA A 31 26.22 -0.33 -16.90
CA ALA A 31 25.57 -0.22 -15.58
C ALA A 31 26.57 -0.23 -14.40
N GLU A 32 27.66 -0.97 -14.55
CA GLU A 32 28.74 -1.05 -13.56
C GLU A 32 29.49 0.29 -13.42
N LEU A 33 29.80 0.94 -14.54
CA LEU A 33 30.45 2.23 -14.55
C LEU A 33 29.54 3.32 -14.00
N GLU A 34 28.28 3.34 -14.45
CA GLU A 34 27.24 4.27 -13.97
C GLU A 34 27.10 4.17 -12.44
N TRP A 35 26.97 2.96 -11.90
CA TRP A 35 26.85 2.74 -10.47
C TRP A 35 28.10 3.21 -9.69
N LYS A 36 29.30 2.96 -10.22
CA LYS A 36 30.55 3.44 -9.60
C LYS A 36 30.64 4.96 -9.58
N MET A 37 30.28 5.60 -10.69
CA MET A 37 30.28 7.07 -10.81
C MET A 37 29.25 7.68 -9.86
N ASP A 38 28.01 7.22 -9.90
CA ASP A 38 26.92 7.72 -9.04
C ASP A 38 27.28 7.55 -7.55
N SER A 39 27.80 6.38 -7.17
CA SER A 39 28.21 6.11 -5.79
C SER A 39 29.33 7.03 -5.33
N ALA A 40 30.32 7.30 -6.19
CA ALA A 40 31.42 8.21 -5.88
C ALA A 40 30.96 9.67 -5.75
N ILE A 41 30.07 10.11 -6.65
CA ILE A 41 29.49 11.46 -6.61
C ILE A 41 28.65 11.64 -5.35
N ILE A 42 27.73 10.72 -5.07
CA ILE A 42 26.86 10.80 -3.89
C ILE A 42 27.67 10.81 -2.58
N ALA A 43 28.72 9.99 -2.50
CA ALA A 43 29.56 9.92 -1.30
C ALA A 43 30.30 11.23 -1.01
N GLN A 44 30.57 12.05 -2.02
CA GLN A 44 31.30 13.30 -1.91
C GLN A 44 30.42 14.56 -1.92
N LEU A 45 29.10 14.40 -2.15
CA LEU A 45 28.18 15.52 -2.28
C LEU A 45 27.83 16.11 -0.90
N PRO A 46 28.36 17.32 -0.54
CA PRO A 46 28.06 17.91 0.75
C PRO A 46 26.66 18.52 0.75
N LEU A 47 26.00 18.49 1.92
CA LEU A 47 24.66 19.05 2.10
C LEU A 47 24.55 20.52 1.67
N ILE A 48 25.61 21.30 1.90
CA ILE A 48 25.64 22.71 1.50
C ILE A 48 25.53 22.89 -0.02
N ALA A 49 26.14 22.01 -0.82
CA ALA A 49 26.04 22.08 -2.28
C ALA A 49 24.60 21.76 -2.74
N ILE A 50 23.93 20.82 -2.07
CA ILE A 50 22.53 20.51 -2.32
C ILE A 50 21.66 21.74 -2.04
N ASN A 51 21.81 22.34 -0.87
CA ASN A 51 21.05 23.53 -0.45
C ASN A 51 21.30 24.72 -1.39
N GLN A 52 22.54 24.97 -1.79
CA GLN A 52 22.88 26.02 -2.75
C GLN A 52 22.26 25.78 -4.12
N THR A 53 22.25 24.53 -4.60
CA THR A 53 21.59 24.17 -5.87
C THR A 53 20.10 24.44 -5.80
N PHE A 54 19.40 24.04 -4.72
CA PHE A 54 17.98 24.34 -4.56
C PHE A 54 17.72 25.84 -4.44
N ALA A 55 18.56 26.58 -3.71
CA ALA A 55 18.44 28.03 -3.59
C ALA A 55 18.58 28.73 -4.96
N SER A 56 19.44 28.20 -5.86
CA SER A 56 19.64 28.78 -7.20
C SER A 56 18.42 28.63 -8.12
N TYR A 57 17.46 27.75 -7.83
CA TYR A 57 16.21 27.63 -8.58
C TYR A 57 15.18 28.68 -8.18
N ILE A 58 15.33 29.35 -7.03
CA ILE A 58 14.44 30.41 -6.56
C ILE A 58 15.01 31.73 -7.08
N THR A 59 14.45 32.24 -8.15
CA THR A 59 14.89 33.48 -8.79
C THR A 59 13.79 34.53 -8.80
N ASP A 60 14.16 35.80 -9.03
CA ASP A 60 13.18 36.91 -9.12
C ASP A 60 12.58 37.07 -10.53
N HIS A 61 13.00 36.23 -11.48
CA HIS A 61 12.59 36.27 -12.89
C HIS A 61 12.32 34.86 -13.39
N ASN A 62 11.61 34.77 -14.51
CA ASN A 62 11.19 33.47 -15.10
C ASN A 62 10.30 32.62 -14.18
N ASN A 63 9.52 33.28 -13.31
CA ASN A 63 8.54 32.61 -12.47
C ASN A 63 7.17 32.61 -13.11
N VAL A 64 6.49 31.50 -13.10
CA VAL A 64 5.10 31.36 -13.51
C VAL A 64 4.29 30.85 -12.33
N VAL A 65 3.30 31.59 -11.91
CA VAL A 65 2.37 31.17 -10.86
C VAL A 65 1.07 30.76 -11.51
N ILE A 66 0.67 29.51 -11.33
CA ILE A 66 -0.59 28.97 -11.84
C ILE A 66 -1.47 28.60 -10.63
N VAL A 67 -2.64 29.22 -10.56
CA VAL A 67 -3.65 28.89 -9.54
C VAL A 67 -4.79 28.12 -10.20
N ASN A 68 -4.92 26.84 -9.82
CA ASN A 68 -6.03 26.00 -10.21
C ASN A 68 -7.01 25.89 -9.06
N ALA A 69 -8.21 26.38 -9.23
CA ALA A 69 -9.26 26.30 -8.22
C ALA A 69 -10.60 25.90 -8.85
N PRO A 70 -11.45 25.18 -8.13
CA PRO A 70 -12.75 24.77 -8.64
C PRO A 70 -13.67 26.02 -8.77
N LYS A 71 -14.42 26.08 -9.86
CA LYS A 71 -15.53 27.03 -9.99
C LYS A 71 -16.70 26.53 -9.16
N LYS A 72 -16.75 26.94 -7.88
CA LYS A 72 -17.78 26.53 -6.93
C LYS A 72 -18.37 27.77 -6.25
N GLU A 73 -19.67 27.76 -6.01
CA GLU A 73 -20.34 28.82 -5.27
C GLU A 73 -19.73 28.99 -3.87
N GLY A 74 -19.46 30.23 -3.45
CA GLY A 74 -18.78 30.52 -2.19
C GLY A 74 -17.25 30.41 -2.19
N VAL A 75 -16.63 29.95 -3.27
CA VAL A 75 -15.17 29.93 -3.42
C VAL A 75 -14.71 31.18 -4.17
N VAL A 76 -13.96 32.03 -3.49
CA VAL A 76 -13.35 33.23 -4.09
C VAL A 76 -11.91 32.90 -4.43
N ASN A 77 -11.58 32.96 -5.72
CA ASN A 77 -10.20 32.77 -6.17
C ASN A 77 -9.34 33.99 -5.81
N PRO A 78 -8.07 33.79 -5.42
CA PRO A 78 -7.19 34.90 -5.13
C PRO A 78 -6.95 35.75 -6.40
N THR A 79 -6.89 37.06 -6.22
CA THR A 79 -6.49 37.96 -7.30
C THR A 79 -4.96 37.93 -7.49
N GLU A 80 -4.49 38.40 -8.65
CA GLU A 80 -3.06 38.54 -8.90
C GLU A 80 -2.36 39.40 -7.82
N ALA A 81 -2.97 40.51 -7.43
CA ALA A 81 -2.45 41.39 -6.37
C ALA A 81 -2.27 40.66 -5.04
N GLN A 82 -3.26 39.86 -4.62
CA GLN A 82 -3.17 39.07 -3.39
C GLN A 82 -2.05 38.00 -3.46
N ILE A 83 -1.86 37.37 -4.63
CA ILE A 83 -0.78 36.40 -4.82
C ILE A 83 0.58 37.09 -4.70
N LEU A 84 0.75 38.22 -5.38
CA LEU A 84 2.00 39.00 -5.34
C LEU A 84 2.29 39.51 -3.92
N GLU A 85 1.26 39.96 -3.18
CA GLU A 85 1.38 40.39 -1.77
C GLU A 85 1.90 39.23 -0.89
N VAL A 86 1.31 38.02 -1.03
CA VAL A 86 1.76 36.83 -0.28
C VAL A 86 3.20 36.47 -0.63
N MET A 87 3.56 36.49 -1.92
CA MET A 87 4.94 36.23 -2.35
C MET A 87 5.94 37.24 -1.75
N ALA A 88 5.59 38.53 -1.78
CA ALA A 88 6.43 39.59 -1.18
C ALA A 88 6.59 39.41 0.33
N LYS A 89 5.49 39.08 1.03
CA LYS A 89 5.48 38.81 2.47
C LYS A 89 6.37 37.63 2.82
N VAL A 90 6.26 36.52 2.10
CA VAL A 90 7.08 35.31 2.35
C VAL A 90 8.56 35.62 2.09
N LYS A 91 8.88 36.32 1.00
CA LYS A 91 10.26 36.73 0.67
C LYS A 91 10.89 37.61 1.74
N GLY A 92 10.11 38.49 2.40
CA GLY A 92 10.56 39.35 3.49
C GLY A 92 10.48 38.72 4.87
N SER A 93 9.94 37.52 5.01
CA SER A 93 9.79 36.86 6.31
C SER A 93 11.06 36.12 6.73
N GLN A 94 11.36 36.13 8.04
CA GLN A 94 12.35 35.24 8.61
C GLN A 94 11.69 33.86 8.77
N ILE A 95 12.24 32.86 8.07
CA ILE A 95 11.78 31.48 8.16
C ILE A 95 12.77 30.69 9.02
N ASP A 96 12.27 30.11 10.10
CA ASP A 96 13.10 29.27 10.95
C ASP A 96 13.56 28.00 10.18
N PRO A 97 14.81 27.55 10.45
CA PRO A 97 15.28 26.32 9.84
C PRO A 97 14.40 25.13 10.17
N TYR A 98 14.19 24.26 9.18
CA TYR A 98 13.46 23.01 9.39
C TYR A 98 14.11 22.19 10.51
N GLN A 99 13.33 21.86 11.53
CA GLN A 99 13.77 20.97 12.60
C GLN A 99 13.25 19.54 12.31
N ASP A 100 14.19 18.62 12.19
CA ASP A 100 13.84 17.21 11.99
C ASP A 100 13.52 16.53 13.32
N ASN A 101 12.25 16.48 13.65
CA ASN A 101 11.71 15.78 14.83
C ASN A 101 11.47 14.28 14.55
N THR A 102 12.18 13.70 13.59
CA THR A 102 12.03 12.27 13.24
C THR A 102 12.38 11.39 14.44
N VAL A 103 11.51 10.46 14.74
CA VAL A 103 11.76 9.42 15.75
C VAL A 103 12.94 8.57 15.28
N LYS A 104 14.07 8.66 15.99
CA LYS A 104 15.34 7.93 15.67
C LYS A 104 15.40 6.53 16.26
N GLU A 105 14.33 6.11 16.94
CA GLU A 105 14.28 4.78 17.56
C GLU A 105 14.08 3.69 16.51
N PRO A 106 14.62 2.48 16.73
CA PRO A 106 14.36 1.35 15.83
C PRO A 106 12.89 0.95 15.85
N LEU A 107 12.40 0.33 14.75
CA LEU A 107 11.02 -0.17 14.62
C LEU A 107 10.63 -1.08 15.80
N ILE A 108 11.51 -2.02 16.12
CA ILE A 108 11.44 -2.87 17.31
C ILE A 108 12.78 -2.72 18.04
N ALA A 109 12.73 -2.41 19.32
CA ALA A 109 13.95 -2.24 20.09
C ALA A 109 14.83 -3.51 20.05
N PRO A 110 16.15 -3.40 19.88
CA PRO A 110 17.06 -4.57 19.79
C PRO A 110 16.97 -5.50 21.01
N ASN A 111 16.68 -4.94 22.19
CA ASN A 111 16.49 -5.66 23.46
C ASN A 111 15.05 -6.10 23.71
N ALA A 112 14.13 -5.90 22.77
CA ALA A 112 12.75 -6.36 22.90
C ALA A 112 12.72 -7.89 23.04
N LYS A 113 12.12 -8.35 24.11
CA LYS A 113 11.95 -9.79 24.40
C LYS A 113 10.79 -10.35 23.59
N LEU A 114 10.99 -10.57 22.30
CA LEU A 114 10.01 -11.27 21.47
C LEU A 114 10.03 -12.76 21.84
N LYS A 115 8.90 -13.28 22.32
CA LYS A 115 8.74 -14.69 22.62
C LYS A 115 8.51 -15.47 21.33
N GLY A 116 9.60 -15.75 20.60
CA GLY A 116 9.57 -16.50 19.35
C GLY A 116 9.10 -17.95 19.51
N SER A 117 8.87 -18.60 18.39
CA SER A 117 8.47 -20.01 18.34
C SER A 117 9.31 -20.77 17.34
N LYS A 118 9.96 -21.84 17.80
CA LYS A 118 10.85 -22.66 16.97
C LYS A 118 10.08 -23.50 15.95
N VAL A 119 10.72 -23.80 14.82
CA VAL A 119 10.24 -24.77 13.84
C VAL A 119 10.15 -26.14 14.51
N LYS A 120 8.95 -26.75 14.49
CA LYS A 120 8.67 -28.07 15.04
C LYS A 120 8.74 -29.16 13.95
N LYS A 121 8.26 -28.85 12.74
CA LYS A 121 8.19 -29.78 11.61
C LYS A 121 8.68 -29.07 10.33
N VAL A 122 9.46 -29.81 9.56
CA VAL A 122 9.89 -29.42 8.20
C VAL A 122 9.34 -30.46 7.23
N ALA A 123 8.81 -30.03 6.12
CA ALA A 123 8.42 -30.87 4.99
C ALA A 123 8.88 -30.18 3.70
N GLU A 124 9.16 -30.96 2.68
CA GLU A 124 9.53 -30.48 1.36
C GLU A 124 8.48 -30.91 0.33
N ASN A 125 8.13 -30.01 -0.55
CA ASN A 125 7.29 -30.29 -1.70
C ASN A 125 8.14 -30.15 -2.96
N GLN A 126 8.61 -31.27 -3.47
CA GLN A 126 9.51 -31.30 -4.63
C GLN A 126 8.83 -30.78 -5.91
N THR A 127 7.53 -31.07 -6.09
CA THR A 127 6.76 -30.63 -7.26
C THR A 127 6.70 -29.10 -7.35
N LEU A 128 6.51 -28.42 -6.22
CA LEU A 128 6.44 -26.96 -6.15
C LEU A 128 7.80 -26.33 -5.85
N GLY A 129 8.80 -27.10 -5.44
CA GLY A 129 10.10 -26.60 -4.99
C GLY A 129 9.97 -25.71 -3.75
N THR A 130 9.13 -26.12 -2.78
CA THR A 130 8.89 -25.36 -1.56
C THR A 130 9.33 -26.13 -0.33
N THR A 131 9.81 -25.40 0.68
CA THR A 131 10.04 -25.90 2.03
C THR A 131 8.93 -25.42 2.96
N GLU A 132 8.27 -26.34 3.64
CA GLU A 132 7.18 -26.04 4.57
C GLU A 132 7.63 -26.19 6.02
N TRP A 133 7.42 -25.15 6.81
CA TRP A 133 7.69 -25.15 8.24
C TRP A 133 6.39 -25.07 9.05
N THR A 134 6.28 -25.87 10.09
CA THR A 134 5.25 -25.70 11.11
C THR A 134 5.93 -25.29 12.42
N LEU A 135 5.60 -24.12 12.92
CA LEU A 135 6.12 -23.63 14.18
C LEU A 135 5.43 -24.30 15.38
N LYS A 136 6.07 -24.28 16.57
CA LYS A 136 5.47 -24.85 17.80
C LYS A 136 4.15 -24.18 18.18
N ASN A 137 3.96 -22.90 17.86
CA ASN A 137 2.71 -22.17 18.09
C ASN A 137 1.61 -22.44 17.03
N GLY A 138 1.86 -23.32 16.07
CA GLY A 138 0.90 -23.78 15.06
C GLY A 138 0.89 -22.98 13.76
N ILE A 139 1.67 -21.91 13.64
CA ILE A 139 1.77 -21.14 12.39
C ILE A 139 2.46 -21.98 11.32
N LYS A 140 1.87 -22.00 10.11
CA LYS A 140 2.44 -22.65 8.92
C LYS A 140 3.14 -21.63 8.05
N VAL A 141 4.35 -21.96 7.60
CA VAL A 141 5.17 -21.12 6.72
C VAL A 141 5.60 -21.95 5.52
N VAL A 142 5.34 -21.46 4.32
CA VAL A 142 5.74 -22.06 3.05
C VAL A 142 6.76 -21.15 2.41
N VAL A 143 7.95 -21.65 2.16
CA VAL A 143 9.05 -20.87 1.59
C VAL A 143 9.36 -21.39 0.19
N LYS A 144 9.42 -20.49 -0.78
CA LYS A 144 9.89 -20.76 -2.15
C LYS A 144 11.06 -19.85 -2.50
N PRO A 145 12.31 -20.27 -2.31
CA PRO A 145 13.46 -19.55 -2.83
C PRO A 145 13.38 -19.45 -4.36
N THR A 146 13.63 -18.27 -4.90
CA THR A 146 13.65 -18.03 -6.35
C THR A 146 14.78 -17.08 -6.72
N THR A 147 15.22 -17.18 -7.96
CA THR A 147 16.23 -16.28 -8.56
C THR A 147 15.65 -15.37 -9.62
N PHE A 148 14.31 -15.28 -9.74
CA PHE A 148 13.64 -14.49 -10.78
C PHE A 148 13.96 -12.99 -10.68
N LYS A 149 14.11 -12.49 -9.45
CA LYS A 149 14.56 -11.14 -9.18
C LYS A 149 15.55 -11.14 -8.02
N ALA A 150 16.73 -10.62 -8.28
CA ALA A 150 17.81 -10.60 -7.28
C ALA A 150 17.50 -9.74 -6.05
N ASP A 151 16.64 -8.74 -6.19
CA ASP A 151 16.37 -7.70 -5.20
C ASP A 151 14.91 -7.68 -4.71
N GLU A 152 14.25 -8.84 -4.70
CA GLU A 152 12.85 -8.93 -4.27
C GLU A 152 12.61 -10.11 -3.34
N VAL A 153 11.93 -9.83 -2.24
CA VAL A 153 11.32 -10.81 -1.34
C VAL A 153 9.89 -10.37 -1.05
N GLN A 154 8.95 -11.31 -1.12
CA GLN A 154 7.56 -11.13 -0.81
C GLN A 154 7.15 -12.07 0.32
N ILE A 155 6.50 -11.51 1.34
CA ILE A 155 5.82 -12.22 2.42
C ILE A 155 4.33 -12.00 2.24
N ARG A 156 3.55 -13.08 2.22
CA ARG A 156 2.10 -13.02 2.16
C ARG A 156 1.50 -13.97 3.18
N MET A 157 0.83 -13.42 4.19
CA MET A 157 0.10 -14.18 5.17
C MET A 157 -1.38 -14.14 4.78
N VAL A 158 -2.02 -15.29 4.64
CA VAL A 158 -3.41 -15.40 4.17
C VAL A 158 -4.23 -16.21 5.18
N SER A 159 -5.32 -15.64 5.66
CA SER A 159 -6.36 -16.34 6.41
C SER A 159 -7.64 -16.46 5.59
N GLN A 160 -8.44 -17.49 5.86
CA GLN A 160 -9.75 -17.71 5.22
C GLN A 160 -10.88 -16.98 5.97
N SER A 161 -10.56 -15.92 6.71
CA SER A 161 -11.51 -15.05 7.39
C SER A 161 -11.46 -13.68 6.75
N GLY A 162 -12.57 -13.21 6.20
CA GLY A 162 -12.70 -11.92 5.55
C GLY A 162 -13.87 -11.11 6.08
N ILE A 163 -14.21 -10.05 5.38
CA ILE A 163 -15.25 -9.09 5.78
C ILE A 163 -16.68 -9.60 5.54
N SER A 164 -16.88 -10.68 4.78
CA SER A 164 -18.22 -11.27 4.59
C SER A 164 -18.90 -11.67 5.91
N ALA A 165 -18.12 -11.95 6.94
CA ALA A 165 -18.61 -12.29 8.28
C ALA A 165 -19.00 -11.07 9.12
N LEU A 166 -18.73 -9.85 8.67
CA LEU A 166 -19.11 -8.63 9.38
C LEU A 166 -20.60 -8.34 9.20
N SER A 167 -21.18 -7.61 10.16
CA SER A 167 -22.54 -7.05 10.02
C SER A 167 -22.61 -6.06 8.85
N ASP A 168 -23.82 -5.75 8.39
CA ASP A 168 -23.99 -4.74 7.32
C ASP A 168 -23.52 -3.35 7.76
N GLU A 169 -23.66 -3.01 9.03
CA GLU A 169 -23.17 -1.77 9.64
C GLU A 169 -21.64 -1.67 9.58
N ASP A 170 -20.93 -2.77 9.84
CA ASP A 170 -19.47 -2.83 9.87
C ASP A 170 -18.84 -3.07 8.49
N TYR A 171 -19.65 -3.48 7.51
CA TYR A 171 -19.14 -3.94 6.22
C TYR A 171 -18.32 -2.89 5.49
N ASN A 172 -18.81 -1.65 5.40
CA ASN A 172 -18.08 -0.57 4.72
C ASN A 172 -16.78 -0.22 5.48
N THR A 173 -16.79 -0.20 6.81
CA THR A 173 -15.58 0.01 7.61
C THR A 173 -14.55 -1.10 7.32
N GLY A 174 -14.97 -2.34 7.25
CA GLY A 174 -14.10 -3.47 6.89
C GLY A 174 -13.61 -3.41 5.44
N LYS A 175 -14.48 -3.08 4.49
CA LYS A 175 -14.18 -2.99 3.05
C LYS A 175 -13.11 -1.94 2.75
N TYR A 176 -13.14 -0.81 3.44
CA TYR A 176 -12.19 0.28 3.26
C TYR A 176 -11.07 0.30 4.32
N LEU A 177 -10.93 -0.78 5.10
CA LEU A 177 -9.92 -0.88 6.14
C LEU A 177 -8.49 -0.70 5.62
N SER A 178 -8.17 -1.29 4.45
CA SER A 178 -6.85 -1.11 3.82
C SER A 178 -6.54 0.35 3.53
N LEU A 179 -7.54 1.09 3.03
CA LEU A 179 -7.42 2.52 2.74
C LEU A 179 -7.08 3.30 4.00
N VAL A 180 -7.87 3.11 5.05
CA VAL A 180 -7.69 3.76 6.34
C VAL A 180 -6.33 3.42 6.94
N MET A 181 -5.99 2.14 7.04
CA MET A 181 -4.76 1.67 7.66
C MET A 181 -3.48 2.02 6.87
N SER A 182 -3.59 2.38 5.58
CA SER A 182 -2.45 2.81 4.79
C SER A 182 -1.79 4.10 5.32
N GLN A 183 -2.55 4.94 6.01
CA GLN A 183 -2.11 6.23 6.56
C GLN A 183 -1.87 6.21 8.08
N MET A 184 -2.16 5.09 8.75
CA MET A 184 -2.06 5.01 10.22
C MET A 184 -0.65 4.81 10.77
N GLY A 185 0.28 4.29 9.94
CA GLY A 185 1.60 3.90 10.43
C GLY A 185 1.61 2.60 11.23
N VAL A 186 2.58 2.40 12.11
CA VAL A 186 2.69 1.23 13.01
C VAL A 186 3.47 1.60 14.28
N GLY A 187 3.15 0.95 15.39
CA GLY A 187 3.79 1.20 16.68
C GLY A 187 3.65 2.66 17.09
N LYS A 188 4.76 3.31 17.37
CA LYS A 188 4.82 4.74 17.69
C LYS A 188 5.03 5.65 16.47
N PHE A 189 5.20 5.07 15.29
CA PHE A 189 5.45 5.82 14.07
C PHE A 189 4.16 6.11 13.33
N SER A 190 3.87 7.39 13.09
CA SER A 190 2.90 7.83 12.08
C SER A 190 3.33 7.38 10.69
N SER A 191 2.47 7.50 9.68
CA SER A 191 2.85 7.15 8.30
C SER A 191 4.02 7.98 7.78
N THR A 192 4.10 9.25 8.17
CA THR A 192 5.19 10.16 7.79
C THR A 192 6.50 9.80 8.48
N GLU A 193 6.47 9.55 9.80
CA GLU A 193 7.64 9.11 10.56
C GLU A 193 8.14 7.75 10.08
N LEU A 194 7.22 6.82 9.80
CA LEU A 194 7.58 5.51 9.26
C LEU A 194 8.28 5.63 7.91
N ARG A 195 7.81 6.51 7.02
CA ARG A 195 8.43 6.77 5.72
C ARG A 195 9.84 7.33 5.88
N LYS A 196 10.06 8.24 6.82
CA LYS A 196 11.39 8.76 7.15
C LYS A 196 12.29 7.66 7.73
N GLN A 197 11.77 6.85 8.65
CA GLN A 197 12.47 5.72 9.27
C GLN A 197 12.90 4.65 8.25
N LEU A 198 12.13 4.47 7.20
CA LEU A 198 12.40 3.54 6.10
C LEU A 198 13.19 4.18 4.95
N SER A 199 13.61 5.45 5.08
CA SER A 199 14.42 6.10 4.05
C SER A 199 15.70 5.31 3.77
N GLY A 200 15.99 5.06 2.49
CA GLY A 200 17.13 4.22 2.06
C GLY A 200 16.89 2.70 2.19
N LYS A 201 15.76 2.26 2.72
CA LYS A 201 15.36 0.84 2.80
C LYS A 201 14.30 0.52 1.76
N SER A 202 14.38 -0.69 1.22
CA SER A 202 13.32 -1.27 0.40
C SER A 202 12.54 -2.26 1.26
N ALA A 203 11.59 -1.75 2.02
CA ALA A 203 10.75 -2.56 2.90
C ALA A 203 9.36 -1.92 3.05
N SER A 204 8.31 -2.71 2.95
CA SER A 204 6.94 -2.27 3.13
C SER A 204 6.09 -3.36 3.79
N SER A 205 4.96 -2.98 4.38
CA SER A 205 3.93 -3.90 4.85
C SER A 205 2.54 -3.28 4.78
N GLY A 206 1.53 -4.14 4.63
CA GLY A 206 0.14 -3.72 4.59
C GLY A 206 -0.81 -4.82 5.06
N VAL A 207 -2.05 -4.42 5.33
CA VAL A 207 -3.15 -5.34 5.64
C VAL A 207 -4.27 -5.09 4.65
N SER A 208 -4.74 -6.15 4.01
CA SER A 208 -5.80 -6.09 2.99
C SER A 208 -6.83 -7.17 3.26
N PRO A 209 -7.94 -6.84 3.90
CA PRO A 209 -9.09 -7.73 3.95
C PRO A 209 -9.82 -7.71 2.61
N ASP A 210 -10.38 -8.85 2.26
CA ASP A 210 -11.28 -9.07 1.15
C ASP A 210 -12.55 -9.75 1.69
N ASP A 211 -13.55 -9.98 0.86
CA ASP A 211 -14.80 -10.61 1.30
C ASP A 211 -14.55 -11.90 2.10
N TYR A 212 -13.64 -12.75 1.63
CA TYR A 212 -13.44 -14.10 2.16
C TYR A 212 -12.07 -14.36 2.78
N THR A 213 -11.14 -13.44 2.59
CA THR A 213 -9.76 -13.60 3.08
C THR A 213 -9.27 -12.31 3.73
N THR A 214 -8.35 -12.47 4.67
CA THR A 214 -7.53 -11.35 5.14
C THR A 214 -6.08 -11.65 4.80
N THR A 215 -5.44 -10.71 4.12
CA THR A 215 -4.05 -10.83 3.71
C THR A 215 -3.20 -9.78 4.43
N VAL A 216 -2.09 -10.23 5.02
CA VAL A 216 -1.03 -9.33 5.49
C VAL A 216 0.16 -9.51 4.55
N VAL A 217 0.61 -8.41 3.97
CA VAL A 217 1.73 -8.41 3.02
C VAL A 217 2.96 -7.77 3.62
N GLY A 218 4.13 -8.27 3.22
CA GLY A 218 5.42 -7.64 3.41
C GLY A 218 6.23 -7.78 2.13
N SER A 219 6.92 -6.74 1.69
CA SER A 219 7.75 -6.83 0.49
C SER A 219 8.96 -5.91 0.58
N GLY A 220 10.01 -6.26 -0.14
CA GLY A 220 11.21 -5.44 -0.23
C GLY A 220 12.43 -6.23 -0.69
N SER A 221 13.60 -5.70 -0.37
CA SER A 221 14.89 -6.26 -0.77
C SER A 221 15.39 -7.30 0.25
N PRO A 222 16.14 -8.33 -0.19
CA PRO A 222 16.80 -9.27 0.70
C PRO A 222 17.69 -8.62 1.77
N LYS A 223 18.34 -7.51 1.47
CA LYS A 223 19.15 -6.75 2.44
C LYS A 223 18.35 -6.14 3.58
N ASP A 224 17.06 -5.87 3.34
CA ASP A 224 16.15 -5.26 4.31
C ASP A 224 15.16 -6.29 4.90
N LEU A 225 15.45 -7.58 4.75
CA LEU A 225 14.56 -8.68 5.11
C LEU A 225 14.10 -8.60 6.57
N GLU A 226 15.01 -8.33 7.52
CA GLU A 226 14.63 -8.18 8.93
C GLU A 226 13.67 -7.01 9.14
N THR A 227 13.85 -5.89 8.42
CA THR A 227 12.94 -4.74 8.47
C THR A 227 11.54 -5.13 7.99
N ILE A 228 11.43 -5.96 6.93
CA ILE A 228 10.14 -6.46 6.45
C ILE A 228 9.45 -7.30 7.53
N PHE A 229 10.19 -8.20 8.18
CA PHE A 229 9.66 -9.01 9.29
C PHE A 229 9.21 -8.17 10.49
N GLN A 230 9.96 -7.13 10.83
CA GLN A 230 9.58 -6.18 11.89
C GLN A 230 8.28 -5.46 11.56
N LEU A 231 8.13 -4.99 10.33
CA LEU A 231 6.91 -4.33 9.88
C LEU A 231 5.70 -5.27 9.92
N VAL A 232 5.84 -6.50 9.41
CA VAL A 232 4.77 -7.51 9.47
C VAL A 232 4.39 -7.83 10.92
N ASN A 233 5.38 -7.98 11.81
CA ASN A 233 5.14 -8.21 13.22
C ASN A 233 4.35 -7.07 13.86
N LEU A 234 4.74 -5.82 13.60
CA LEU A 234 4.07 -4.63 14.13
C LEU A 234 2.62 -4.49 13.64
N ARG A 235 2.29 -4.94 12.41
CA ARG A 235 0.89 -4.97 11.95
C ARG A 235 -0.01 -5.82 12.85
N PHE A 236 0.51 -6.91 13.41
CA PHE A 236 -0.26 -7.76 14.35
C PHE A 236 -0.21 -7.25 15.78
N THR A 237 0.95 -6.81 16.25
CA THR A 237 1.21 -6.58 17.68
C THR A 237 1.01 -5.15 18.12
N SER A 238 1.24 -4.20 17.23
CA SER A 238 1.23 -2.77 17.52
C SER A 238 0.69 -1.95 16.34
N PRO A 239 -0.53 -2.24 15.83
CA PRO A 239 -1.16 -1.35 14.88
C PRO A 239 -1.40 0.01 15.54
N ARG A 240 -1.28 1.08 14.75
CA ARG A 240 -1.55 2.43 15.23
C ARG A 240 -2.93 2.86 14.72
N PHE A 241 -3.69 3.53 15.58
CA PHE A 241 -4.98 4.13 15.26
C PHE A 241 -4.94 5.60 15.68
N ASN A 242 -5.34 6.49 14.80
CA ASN A 242 -5.36 7.93 15.04
C ASN A 242 -6.53 8.55 14.26
N GLU A 243 -7.36 9.31 14.97
CA GLU A 243 -8.60 9.87 14.40
C GLU A 243 -8.32 11.01 13.42
N ASP A 244 -7.29 11.82 13.66
CA ASP A 244 -6.91 12.89 12.74
C ASP A 244 -6.40 12.33 11.41
N ASP A 245 -5.55 11.27 11.45
CA ASP A 245 -5.09 10.59 10.26
C ASP A 245 -6.28 9.93 9.51
N PHE A 246 -7.25 9.38 10.23
CA PHE A 246 -8.48 8.84 9.66
C PHE A 246 -9.29 9.92 8.94
N ASN A 247 -9.56 11.04 9.62
CA ASN A 247 -10.33 12.13 9.05
C ASN A 247 -9.63 12.75 7.84
N ALA A 248 -8.31 12.88 7.88
CA ALA A 248 -7.53 13.40 6.77
C ALA A 248 -7.61 12.51 5.53
N VAL A 249 -7.43 11.19 5.67
CA VAL A 249 -7.53 10.27 4.53
C VAL A 249 -8.95 10.21 3.99
N LEU A 250 -9.95 10.18 4.86
CA LEU A 250 -11.35 10.13 4.44
C LEU A 250 -11.76 11.39 3.69
N GLY A 251 -11.38 12.58 4.19
CA GLY A 251 -11.63 13.86 3.54
C GLY A 251 -10.98 13.95 2.15
N GLN A 252 -9.76 13.46 2.00
CA GLN A 252 -9.08 13.38 0.71
C GLN A 252 -9.83 12.49 -0.29
N TYR A 253 -10.30 11.32 0.16
CA TYR A 253 -11.05 10.41 -0.70
C TYR A 253 -12.45 10.89 -1.03
N ILE A 254 -13.13 11.55 -0.11
CA ILE A 254 -14.42 12.21 -0.38
C ILE A 254 -14.24 13.25 -1.50
N SER A 255 -13.22 14.11 -1.40
CA SER A 255 -12.92 15.09 -2.45
C SER A 255 -12.60 14.46 -3.80
N TYR A 256 -11.87 13.34 -3.80
CA TYR A 256 -11.59 12.58 -5.01
C TYR A 256 -12.86 12.00 -5.65
N VAL A 257 -13.73 11.38 -4.84
CA VAL A 257 -14.99 10.78 -5.32
C VAL A 257 -15.97 11.85 -5.82
N GLU A 258 -16.03 13.01 -5.18
CA GLU A 258 -16.83 14.15 -5.67
C GLU A 258 -16.42 14.55 -7.09
N ASN A 259 -15.12 14.58 -7.39
CA ASN A 259 -14.63 14.84 -8.74
C ASN A 259 -15.01 13.73 -9.73
N LEU A 260 -15.05 12.46 -9.28
CA LEU A 260 -15.46 11.33 -10.11
C LEU A 260 -16.96 11.36 -10.48
N LYS A 261 -17.82 12.00 -9.67
CA LYS A 261 -19.26 12.10 -9.95
C LYS A 261 -19.56 12.77 -11.31
N THR A 262 -18.65 13.57 -11.83
CA THR A 262 -18.79 14.21 -13.16
C THR A 262 -18.39 13.28 -14.31
N ASN A 263 -17.71 12.17 -14.02
CA ASN A 263 -17.23 11.23 -15.04
C ASN A 263 -18.38 10.27 -15.47
N PRO A 264 -18.75 10.26 -16.76
CA PRO A 264 -19.80 9.38 -17.26
C PRO A 264 -19.51 7.88 -17.08
N ASP A 265 -18.26 7.47 -17.26
CA ASP A 265 -17.86 6.06 -17.10
C ASP A 265 -18.01 5.61 -15.64
N PHE A 266 -17.76 6.51 -14.68
CA PHE A 266 -17.96 6.24 -13.27
C PHE A 266 -19.44 6.02 -12.94
N LYS A 267 -20.31 6.86 -13.51
CA LYS A 267 -21.77 6.68 -13.38
C LYS A 267 -22.24 5.36 -14.00
N ALA A 268 -21.74 5.05 -15.21
CA ALA A 268 -22.08 3.79 -15.91
C ALA A 268 -21.70 2.57 -15.06
N SER A 269 -20.50 2.55 -14.49
CA SER A 269 -20.04 1.47 -13.63
C SER A 269 -20.89 1.33 -12.37
N SER A 270 -21.35 2.44 -11.79
CA SER A 270 -22.23 2.43 -10.62
C SER A 270 -23.59 1.80 -10.95
N GLU A 271 -24.21 2.21 -12.06
CA GLU A 271 -25.49 1.65 -12.50
C GLU A 271 -25.38 0.17 -12.90
N GLN A 272 -24.26 -0.22 -13.51
CA GLN A 272 -23.96 -1.61 -13.81
C GLN A 272 -23.89 -2.46 -12.53
N LEU A 273 -23.17 -2.02 -11.49
CA LEU A 273 -23.08 -2.74 -10.23
C LEU A 273 -24.44 -2.90 -9.54
N LYS A 274 -25.27 -1.85 -9.55
CA LYS A 274 -26.63 -1.91 -9.02
C LYS A 274 -27.46 -2.98 -9.74
N SER A 275 -27.40 -3.00 -11.07
CA SER A 275 -28.12 -3.98 -11.89
C SER A 275 -27.61 -5.40 -11.64
N LEU A 276 -26.30 -5.59 -11.58
CA LEU A 276 -25.66 -6.91 -11.40
C LEU A 276 -25.97 -7.55 -10.06
N TYR A 277 -26.10 -6.77 -8.99
CA TYR A 277 -26.20 -7.27 -7.61
C TYR A 277 -27.50 -6.87 -6.92
N ASN A 278 -28.58 -6.61 -7.66
CA ASN A 278 -29.89 -6.23 -7.10
C ASN A 278 -29.79 -5.04 -6.13
N ASN A 279 -28.96 -4.07 -6.44
CA ASN A 279 -28.68 -2.91 -5.59
C ASN A 279 -28.19 -3.28 -4.17
N SER A 280 -27.47 -4.39 -4.03
CA SER A 280 -26.95 -4.83 -2.74
C SER A 280 -26.05 -3.76 -2.09
N PRO A 281 -26.25 -3.41 -0.80
CA PRO A 281 -25.42 -2.45 -0.10
C PRO A 281 -23.96 -2.90 0.02
N ARG A 282 -23.70 -4.20 -0.05
CA ARG A 282 -22.34 -4.76 -0.01
C ARG A 282 -21.60 -4.69 -1.35
N ARG A 283 -22.30 -4.41 -2.46
CA ARG A 283 -21.71 -4.34 -3.83
C ARG A 283 -21.96 -2.97 -4.46
N GLN A 284 -21.81 -1.94 -3.66
CA GLN A 284 -21.87 -0.57 -4.15
C GLN A 284 -20.50 -0.07 -4.59
N GLN A 285 -20.51 0.80 -5.59
CA GLN A 285 -19.33 1.58 -5.94
C GLN A 285 -19.02 2.57 -4.83
N ILE A 286 -17.74 2.94 -4.70
CA ILE A 286 -17.32 3.99 -3.78
C ILE A 286 -18.12 5.27 -4.07
N SER A 287 -18.69 5.86 -3.04
CA SER A 287 -19.43 7.11 -3.10
C SER A 287 -19.16 7.93 -1.85
N THR A 288 -19.56 9.18 -1.84
CA THR A 288 -19.46 10.05 -0.65
C THR A 288 -20.22 9.44 0.53
N GLU A 289 -21.41 8.92 0.27
CA GLU A 289 -22.28 8.29 1.28
C GLU A 289 -21.64 7.02 1.86
N VAL A 290 -21.04 6.20 0.99
CA VAL A 290 -20.29 5.00 1.41
C VAL A 290 -19.08 5.39 2.27
N LEU A 291 -18.32 6.40 1.87
CA LEU A 291 -17.17 6.87 2.64
C LEU A 291 -17.59 7.46 4.00
N GLN A 292 -18.68 8.22 4.04
CA GLN A 292 -19.23 8.79 5.28
C GLN A 292 -19.81 7.73 6.23
N SER A 293 -20.17 6.55 5.73
CA SER A 293 -20.62 5.43 6.57
C SER A 293 -19.48 4.68 7.27
N ILE A 294 -18.21 4.98 6.94
CA ILE A 294 -17.05 4.37 7.61
C ILE A 294 -16.94 4.92 9.03
N ASN A 295 -17.02 4.05 10.02
CA ASN A 295 -17.01 4.43 11.43
C ASN A 295 -15.64 4.24 12.06
N TYR A 296 -14.99 5.33 12.47
CA TYR A 296 -13.67 5.28 13.11
C TYR A 296 -13.65 4.38 14.36
N GLN A 297 -14.69 4.43 15.20
CA GLN A 297 -14.77 3.65 16.43
C GLN A 297 -14.83 2.13 16.17
N ARG A 298 -15.15 1.72 14.94
CA ARG A 298 -15.20 0.32 14.51
C ARG A 298 -13.90 -0.13 13.82
N VAL A 299 -13.02 0.78 13.43
CA VAL A 299 -11.75 0.45 12.72
C VAL A 299 -10.89 -0.50 13.56
N GLU A 300 -10.57 -0.15 14.79
CA GLU A 300 -9.73 -0.97 15.67
C GLU A 300 -10.38 -2.33 16.03
N PRO A 301 -11.64 -2.40 16.47
CA PRO A 301 -12.30 -3.68 16.74
C PRO A 301 -12.29 -4.63 15.55
N ILE A 302 -12.63 -4.14 14.35
CA ILE A 302 -12.64 -4.95 13.12
C ILE A 302 -11.22 -5.41 12.77
N TYR A 303 -10.25 -4.51 12.80
CA TYR A 303 -8.85 -4.84 12.54
C TYR A 303 -8.34 -5.94 13.48
N ARG A 304 -8.56 -5.79 14.78
CA ARG A 304 -8.15 -6.77 15.79
C ARG A 304 -8.89 -8.10 15.65
N GLN A 305 -10.15 -8.08 15.25
CA GLN A 305 -10.92 -9.30 14.97
C GLN A 305 -10.30 -10.08 13.80
N LEU A 306 -9.97 -9.41 12.70
CA LEU A 306 -9.40 -10.04 11.51
C LEU A 306 -8.00 -10.61 11.74
N LEU A 307 -7.21 -10.00 12.63
CA LEU A 307 -5.83 -10.40 12.94
C LEU A 307 -5.69 -11.11 14.30
N ALA A 308 -6.78 -11.54 14.93
CA ALA A 308 -6.80 -12.07 16.31
C ALA A 308 -5.92 -13.31 16.53
N ASN A 309 -5.70 -14.11 15.50
CA ASN A 309 -4.99 -15.38 15.61
C ASN A 309 -4.08 -15.62 14.40
N ALA A 310 -2.79 -15.41 14.57
CA ALA A 310 -1.82 -15.63 13.49
C ALA A 310 -1.72 -17.09 13.03
N ALA A 311 -2.14 -18.07 13.87
CA ALA A 311 -2.16 -19.47 13.47
C ALA A 311 -3.25 -19.80 12.44
N ASP A 312 -4.24 -18.93 12.24
CA ASP A 312 -5.24 -19.09 11.18
C ASP A 312 -4.72 -18.72 9.80
N PHE A 313 -3.59 -18.00 9.78
CA PHE A 313 -2.89 -17.64 8.54
C PHE A 313 -1.93 -18.74 8.09
N THR A 314 -1.76 -18.86 6.76
CA THR A 314 -0.61 -19.51 6.17
C THR A 314 0.32 -18.42 5.65
N VAL A 315 1.59 -18.50 6.01
CA VAL A 315 2.63 -17.54 5.62
C VAL A 315 3.34 -18.06 4.39
N TYR A 316 3.32 -17.34 3.31
CA TYR A 316 4.08 -17.63 2.08
C TYR A 316 5.23 -16.64 1.98
N ILE A 317 6.45 -17.14 1.74
CA ILE A 317 7.65 -16.34 1.55
C ILE A 317 8.27 -16.76 0.21
N VAL A 318 8.33 -15.82 -0.71
CA VAL A 318 8.82 -16.09 -2.09
C VAL A 318 9.84 -15.02 -2.46
N GLY A 319 10.92 -15.41 -3.09
CA GLY A 319 11.94 -14.48 -3.58
C GLY A 319 13.36 -14.95 -3.36
N ASN A 320 14.30 -14.02 -3.48
CA ASN A 320 15.71 -14.29 -3.29
C ASN A 320 16.04 -14.39 -1.78
N VAL A 321 15.85 -15.57 -1.22
CA VAL A 321 16.07 -15.87 0.19
C VAL A 321 16.87 -17.14 0.37
N ASP A 322 17.72 -17.13 1.38
CA ASP A 322 18.40 -18.32 1.88
C ASP A 322 17.67 -18.87 3.12
N LEU A 323 17.43 -20.19 3.15
CA LEU A 323 16.67 -20.83 4.23
C LEU A 323 17.35 -20.72 5.60
N ALA A 324 18.69 -20.75 5.64
CA ALA A 324 19.44 -20.68 6.90
C ALA A 324 19.33 -19.28 7.54
N THR A 325 19.39 -18.25 6.73
CA THR A 325 19.24 -16.83 7.14
C THR A 325 17.77 -16.50 7.47
N LEU A 326 16.83 -17.07 6.71
CA LEU A 326 15.41 -16.81 6.86
C LEU A 326 14.81 -17.43 8.13
N LYS A 327 15.22 -18.67 8.47
CA LYS A 327 14.64 -19.43 9.59
C LYS A 327 14.70 -18.71 10.92
N PRO A 328 15.81 -18.11 11.37
CA PRO A 328 15.86 -17.35 12.61
C PRO A 328 14.90 -16.15 12.63
N LEU A 329 14.72 -15.46 11.51
CA LEU A 329 13.80 -14.33 11.40
C LEU A 329 12.34 -14.79 11.50
N VAL A 330 11.98 -15.88 10.85
CA VAL A 330 10.65 -16.50 10.96
C VAL A 330 10.38 -16.92 12.40
N GLU A 331 11.31 -17.63 13.04
CA GLU A 331 11.17 -18.07 14.43
C GLU A 331 11.03 -16.92 15.41
N LYS A 332 11.74 -15.81 15.17
CA LYS A 332 11.71 -14.59 16.02
C LYS A 332 10.43 -13.79 15.78
N TYR A 333 10.18 -13.34 14.56
CA TYR A 333 9.16 -12.34 14.25
C TYR A 333 7.78 -12.94 13.96
N ILE A 334 7.70 -14.02 13.17
CA ILE A 334 6.44 -14.74 12.92
C ILE A 334 6.10 -15.62 14.11
N GLY A 335 7.11 -16.25 14.69
CA GLY A 335 6.93 -17.08 15.89
C GLY A 335 6.45 -16.34 17.12
N SER A 336 6.62 -15.01 17.21
CA SER A 336 6.16 -14.18 18.33
C SER A 336 4.77 -13.59 18.12
N LEU A 337 4.14 -13.82 16.98
CA LEU A 337 2.79 -13.32 16.73
C LEU A 337 1.76 -13.97 17.66
N PRO A 338 0.68 -13.26 18.02
CA PRO A 338 -0.41 -13.84 18.80
C PRO A 338 -0.99 -15.06 18.08
N ALA A 339 -0.79 -16.23 18.64
CA ALA A 339 -1.25 -17.48 18.04
C ALA A 339 -1.96 -18.36 19.09
N LYS A 340 -3.14 -18.85 18.70
CA LYS A 340 -3.94 -19.83 19.45
C LYS A 340 -4.07 -21.09 18.60
N LYS A 341 -4.83 -22.08 19.06
CA LYS A 341 -5.15 -23.26 18.24
C LYS A 341 -5.75 -22.79 16.90
N ARG A 342 -5.15 -23.27 15.79
CA ARG A 342 -5.64 -22.94 14.44
C ARG A 342 -7.11 -23.32 14.29
N LYS A 343 -7.90 -22.39 13.80
CA LYS A 343 -9.27 -22.61 13.37
C LYS A 343 -9.35 -22.50 11.86
N ILE A 344 -9.90 -23.51 11.21
CA ILE A 344 -10.26 -23.41 9.79
C ILE A 344 -11.60 -22.69 9.78
N THR A 345 -11.57 -21.40 9.48
CA THR A 345 -12.80 -20.62 9.33
C THR A 345 -13.44 -21.00 7.98
N LYS A 346 -14.69 -21.44 8.04
CA LYS A 346 -15.45 -21.62 6.81
C LYS A 346 -15.80 -20.26 6.23
N ARG A 347 -15.77 -20.17 4.90
CA ARG A 347 -16.29 -19.01 4.17
C ARG A 347 -17.71 -18.70 4.65
N VAL A 348 -17.93 -17.47 5.08
CA VAL A 348 -19.26 -17.00 5.46
C VAL A 348 -19.93 -16.48 4.20
N ASP A 349 -21.08 -17.04 3.88
CA ASP A 349 -21.92 -16.55 2.80
C ASP A 349 -22.58 -15.23 3.22
N ASP A 350 -22.29 -14.16 2.52
CA ASP A 350 -22.80 -12.82 2.80
C ASP A 350 -24.20 -12.57 2.19
N GLY A 351 -24.78 -13.58 1.56
CA GLY A 351 -26.10 -13.50 0.94
C GLY A 351 -26.14 -12.70 -0.38
N VAL A 352 -25.02 -12.13 -0.81
CA VAL A 352 -24.95 -11.39 -2.08
C VAL A 352 -25.07 -12.35 -3.25
N ARG A 353 -25.94 -12.02 -4.20
CA ARG A 353 -26.18 -12.83 -5.41
C ARG A 353 -26.26 -11.92 -6.61
N TYR A 354 -25.89 -12.46 -7.76
CA TYR A 354 -26.20 -11.83 -9.03
C TYR A 354 -27.72 -11.76 -9.28
N ALA A 355 -28.14 -10.73 -9.97
CA ALA A 355 -29.50 -10.62 -10.45
C ALA A 355 -29.83 -11.83 -11.32
N LYS A 356 -31.08 -12.32 -11.20
CA LYS A 356 -31.60 -13.44 -11.99
C LYS A 356 -32.50 -12.91 -13.11
N GLY A 357 -32.43 -13.55 -14.26
CA GLY A 357 -33.26 -13.18 -15.42
C GLY A 357 -32.73 -11.95 -16.15
N GLU A 358 -33.59 -11.35 -16.95
CA GLU A 358 -33.28 -10.14 -17.71
C GLU A 358 -33.43 -8.90 -16.82
N VAL A 359 -32.36 -8.08 -16.78
CA VAL A 359 -32.38 -6.79 -16.08
C VAL A 359 -32.10 -5.69 -17.10
N ILE A 360 -33.09 -4.82 -17.31
CA ILE A 360 -32.98 -3.66 -18.18
C ILE A 360 -32.78 -2.43 -17.31
N ASN A 361 -31.65 -1.73 -17.51
CA ASN A 361 -31.36 -0.47 -16.84
C ASN A 361 -30.89 0.55 -17.88
N ASP A 362 -31.81 1.43 -18.26
CA ASP A 362 -31.52 2.53 -19.18
C ASP A 362 -31.11 3.77 -18.38
N PHE A 363 -29.86 4.19 -18.54
CA PHE A 363 -29.42 5.47 -18.01
C PHE A 363 -28.70 6.28 -19.07
N LYS A 364 -28.78 7.60 -18.94
CA LYS A 364 -28.13 8.55 -19.86
C LYS A 364 -27.10 9.36 -19.11
N ALA A 365 -25.92 9.49 -19.72
CA ALA A 365 -24.87 10.37 -19.24
C ALA A 365 -24.28 11.15 -20.43
N PRO A 366 -24.00 12.45 -20.27
CA PRO A 366 -23.36 13.23 -21.33
C PRO A 366 -21.94 12.71 -21.56
N MET A 367 -21.66 12.31 -22.79
CA MET A 367 -20.37 11.77 -23.22
C MET A 367 -19.93 12.42 -24.52
N GLN A 368 -18.61 12.63 -24.70
CA GLN A 368 -18.08 13.13 -25.98
C GLN A 368 -18.22 12.10 -27.10
N GLN A 369 -18.10 10.81 -26.77
CA GLN A 369 -18.28 9.72 -27.71
C GLN A 369 -19.23 8.67 -27.11
N PRO A 370 -20.23 8.21 -27.87
CA PRO A 370 -21.13 7.15 -27.39
C PRO A 370 -20.36 5.86 -27.10
N LYS A 371 -20.66 5.23 -25.97
CA LYS A 371 -20.13 3.92 -25.60
C LYS A 371 -21.30 2.97 -25.36
N VAL A 372 -21.14 1.75 -25.85
CA VAL A 372 -22.06 0.63 -25.54
C VAL A 372 -21.26 -0.45 -24.84
N SER A 373 -21.77 -0.94 -23.73
CA SER A 373 -21.21 -2.08 -23.03
C SER A 373 -22.28 -3.16 -22.90
N VAL A 374 -21.96 -4.39 -23.27
CA VAL A 374 -22.81 -5.55 -23.09
C VAL A 374 -22.11 -6.49 -22.10
N CYS A 375 -22.76 -6.75 -20.97
CA CYS A 375 -22.26 -7.68 -19.97
C CYS A 375 -23.18 -8.91 -19.93
N ARG A 376 -22.60 -10.11 -20.07
CA ARG A 376 -23.30 -11.37 -19.85
C ARG A 376 -22.64 -12.11 -18.69
N ILE A 377 -23.45 -12.52 -17.74
CA ILE A 377 -22.96 -13.26 -16.58
C ILE A 377 -23.49 -14.69 -16.68
N TYR A 378 -22.58 -15.61 -16.54
CA TYR A 378 -22.87 -17.02 -16.42
C TYR A 378 -22.54 -17.44 -14.99
N THR A 379 -23.50 -18.08 -14.32
CA THR A 379 -23.23 -18.71 -13.02
C THR A 379 -22.71 -20.11 -13.26
N GLY A 380 -21.61 -20.45 -12.61
CA GLY A 380 -21.03 -21.80 -12.62
C GLY A 380 -20.61 -22.17 -11.20
N ASP A 381 -20.57 -23.44 -10.91
CA ASP A 381 -19.94 -23.93 -9.69
C ASP A 381 -18.43 -23.93 -9.87
N MET A 382 -17.71 -23.38 -8.89
CA MET A 382 -16.28 -23.61 -8.80
C MET A 382 -16.06 -24.94 -8.08
N GLU A 383 -15.63 -25.94 -8.84
CA GLU A 383 -15.11 -27.19 -8.28
C GLU A 383 -13.76 -27.03 -7.58
#